data_a55d02a1ca799c738cc31ce533fc1308
#
_entry.id   a55d02a1ca799c738cc31ce533fc1308
#
_cell.length_a   1.000
_cell.length_b   1.000
_cell.length_c   1.000
_cell.angle_alpha   90.00
_cell.angle_beta   90.00
_cell.angle_gamma   90.00
#
_symmetry.space_group_name_H-M   'P 1'
#
loop_
_entity.id
_entity.type
_entity.pdbx_description
1 polymer ?
#
loop_
_entity_poly.entity_id
_entity_poly.type
_entity_poly.pdbx_seq_one_letter_code
_entity_poly.pdbx_strand_id
1 'polypeptide(L)'
;MSLLAHEIYLRQDYAKVKGVVQGAFLMADGVYPISMIYLGCVQAMCQINLKEQEEAIQTVSQAWEWARFDKFMEPFIEYHGLLHGVLEVCIRKKEPEMYKKLVDGVLAFSRGWMKIHNPKMQKAVTDLLSPLEFSIAMLACRDWTNQEIAEHLGLSVNTVKHYVSGILEKLQIDKRDKIKEFVNQLHIPQKQSTRSA
;
A
#
# COMPACT_ATOMS: atom_id res chain seq x y z
N MET A 1 -12.49 7.31 14.90
CA MET A 1 -12.67 5.95 14.35
C MET A 1 -11.50 5.53 13.44
N SER A 2 -11.02 6.36 12.51
CA SER A 2 -9.91 6.01 11.61
C SER A 2 -8.60 5.66 12.36
N LEU A 3 -8.23 6.42 13.37
CA LEU A 3 -7.05 6.12 14.21
C LEU A 3 -7.17 4.77 14.94
N LEU A 4 -8.35 4.46 15.48
CA LEU A 4 -8.59 3.17 16.13
C LEU A 4 -8.48 2.01 15.15
N ALA A 5 -9.08 2.14 13.97
CA ALA A 5 -8.99 1.11 12.92
C ALA A 5 -7.53 0.89 12.50
N HIS A 6 -6.76 1.97 12.35
CA HIS A 6 -5.34 1.88 12.00
C HIS A 6 -4.50 1.22 13.12
N GLU A 7 -4.75 1.56 14.38
CA GLU A 7 -4.09 0.91 15.53
C GLU A 7 -4.35 -0.60 15.55
N ILE A 8 -5.60 -1.02 15.35
CA ILE A 8 -5.97 -2.43 15.31
C ILE A 8 -5.32 -3.12 14.09
N TYR A 9 -5.23 -2.44 12.94
CA TYR A 9 -4.52 -2.92 11.77
C TYR A 9 -3.04 -3.23 12.07
N LEU A 10 -2.35 -2.32 12.76
CA LEU A 10 -0.95 -2.51 13.16
C LEU A 10 -0.75 -3.70 14.11
N ARG A 11 -1.80 -4.08 14.86
CA ARG A 11 -1.82 -5.31 15.68
C ARG A 11 -2.14 -6.57 14.89
N GLN A 12 -2.36 -6.45 13.58
CA GLN A 12 -2.71 -7.54 12.65
C GLN A 12 -4.06 -8.23 12.95
N ASP A 13 -4.93 -7.58 13.71
CA ASP A 13 -6.30 -8.09 13.97
C ASP A 13 -7.27 -7.61 12.88
N TYR A 14 -7.06 -8.11 11.67
CA TYR A 14 -7.77 -7.64 10.47
C TYR A 14 -9.28 -7.86 10.53
N ALA A 15 -9.72 -8.96 11.14
CA ALA A 15 -11.15 -9.24 11.31
C ALA A 15 -11.85 -8.19 12.20
N LYS A 16 -11.18 -7.76 13.27
CA LYS A 16 -11.68 -6.73 14.16
C LYS A 16 -11.72 -5.35 13.46
N VAL A 17 -10.70 -5.02 12.64
CA VAL A 17 -10.72 -3.81 11.84
C VAL A 17 -11.94 -3.78 10.94
N LYS A 18 -12.23 -4.87 10.19
CA LYS A 18 -13.42 -4.96 9.31
C LYS A 18 -14.70 -4.66 10.09
N GLY A 19 -14.87 -5.23 11.28
CA GLY A 19 -16.04 -4.96 12.11
C GLY A 19 -16.15 -3.50 12.57
N VAL A 20 -15.04 -2.90 13.00
CA VAL A 20 -14.98 -1.47 13.39
C VAL A 20 -15.32 -0.55 12.22
N VAL A 21 -14.76 -0.83 11.03
CA VAL A 21 -15.00 -0.01 9.83
C VAL A 21 -16.44 -0.15 9.36
N GLN A 22 -16.98 -1.37 9.31
CA GLN A 22 -18.38 -1.59 8.93
C GLN A 22 -19.34 -0.88 9.89
N GLY A 23 -19.09 -0.97 11.21
CA GLY A 23 -19.86 -0.23 12.20
C GLY A 23 -19.78 1.29 11.99
N ALA A 24 -18.59 1.81 11.68
CA ALA A 24 -18.42 3.23 11.37
C ALA A 24 -19.18 3.67 10.12
N PHE A 25 -19.19 2.84 9.07
CA PHE A 25 -19.93 3.11 7.83
C PHE A 25 -21.44 3.15 8.08
N LEU A 26 -21.97 2.23 8.88
CA LEU A 26 -23.38 2.21 9.23
C LEU A 26 -23.81 3.42 10.05
N MET A 27 -22.92 3.94 10.90
CA MET A 27 -23.22 5.08 11.77
C MET A 27 -22.98 6.45 11.10
N ALA A 28 -22.16 6.51 10.09
CA ALA A 28 -21.69 7.78 9.51
C ALA A 28 -22.72 8.46 8.59
N ASP A 29 -23.70 7.72 8.09
CA ASP A 29 -24.80 8.20 7.22
C ASP A 29 -24.35 9.18 6.09
N GLY A 30 -23.13 8.96 5.59
CA GLY A 30 -22.53 9.77 4.52
C GLY A 30 -22.04 11.17 4.91
N VAL A 31 -22.10 11.52 6.21
CA VAL A 31 -21.82 12.91 6.68
C VAL A 31 -20.31 13.24 6.72
N TYR A 32 -19.41 12.25 6.73
CA TYR A 32 -17.97 12.46 6.92
C TYR A 32 -17.14 11.84 5.78
N PRO A 33 -17.16 12.39 4.57
CA PRO A 33 -16.52 11.76 3.39
C PRO A 33 -15.02 11.52 3.59
N ILE A 34 -14.28 12.47 4.16
CA ILE A 34 -12.84 12.33 4.41
C ILE A 34 -12.55 11.12 5.31
N SER A 35 -13.27 11.01 6.43
CA SER A 35 -13.10 9.87 7.35
C SER A 35 -13.48 8.53 6.70
N MET A 36 -14.49 8.53 5.83
CA MET A 36 -14.94 7.36 5.10
C MET A 36 -13.89 6.90 4.08
N ILE A 37 -13.21 7.84 3.40
CA ILE A 37 -12.13 7.53 2.46
C ILE A 37 -10.96 6.88 3.20
N TYR A 38 -10.50 7.44 4.32
CA TYR A 38 -9.44 6.85 5.14
C TYR A 38 -9.82 5.46 5.68
N LEU A 39 -11.04 5.30 6.20
CA LEU A 39 -11.54 4.01 6.67
C LEU A 39 -11.62 2.98 5.55
N GLY A 40 -12.05 3.37 4.35
CA GLY A 40 -12.05 2.53 3.16
C GLY A 40 -10.66 2.05 2.80
N CYS A 41 -9.66 2.93 2.83
CA CYS A 41 -8.26 2.52 2.60
C CYS A 41 -7.79 1.49 3.65
N VAL A 42 -8.06 1.73 4.94
CA VAL A 42 -7.68 0.79 6.01
C VAL A 42 -8.40 -0.55 5.87
N GLN A 43 -9.68 -0.55 5.49
CA GLN A 43 -10.43 -1.78 5.21
C GLN A 43 -9.82 -2.56 4.04
N ALA A 44 -9.49 -1.88 2.94
CA ALA A 44 -8.86 -2.50 1.79
C ALA A 44 -7.50 -3.11 2.13
N MET A 45 -6.69 -2.43 2.95
CA MET A 45 -5.43 -2.97 3.47
C MET A 45 -5.65 -4.28 4.26
N CYS A 46 -6.72 -4.39 5.05
CA CYS A 46 -7.08 -5.63 5.75
C CYS A 46 -7.50 -6.73 4.77
N GLN A 47 -8.34 -6.40 3.79
CA GLN A 47 -8.83 -7.33 2.77
C GLN A 47 -7.66 -7.91 1.95
N ILE A 48 -6.68 -7.08 1.57
CA ILE A 48 -5.47 -7.54 0.88
C ILE A 48 -4.67 -8.53 1.77
N ASN A 49 -4.52 -8.23 3.05
CA ASN A 49 -3.82 -9.14 3.97
C ASN A 49 -4.55 -10.48 4.16
N LEU A 50 -5.87 -10.47 4.05
CA LEU A 50 -6.73 -11.65 4.10
C LEU A 50 -6.87 -12.35 2.75
N LYS A 51 -6.22 -11.84 1.69
CA LYS A 51 -6.33 -12.30 0.28
C LYS A 51 -7.74 -12.16 -0.33
N GLU A 52 -8.53 -11.24 0.19
CA GLU A 52 -9.87 -10.85 -0.30
C GLU A 52 -9.71 -9.75 -1.37
N GLN A 53 -9.20 -10.12 -2.54
CA GLN A 53 -8.77 -9.14 -3.57
C GLN A 53 -9.93 -8.39 -4.21
N GLU A 54 -11.02 -9.07 -4.53
CA GLU A 54 -12.18 -8.48 -5.18
C GLU A 54 -12.84 -7.43 -4.27
N GLU A 55 -12.98 -7.76 -2.99
CA GLU A 55 -13.51 -6.86 -1.98
C GLU A 55 -12.59 -5.63 -1.80
N ALA A 56 -11.28 -5.83 -1.81
CA ALA A 56 -10.33 -4.72 -1.71
C ALA A 56 -10.44 -3.76 -2.90
N ILE A 57 -10.58 -4.30 -4.12
CA ILE A 57 -10.79 -3.51 -5.34
C ILE A 57 -12.10 -2.73 -5.26
N GLN A 58 -13.19 -3.36 -4.81
CA GLN A 58 -14.49 -2.70 -4.65
C GLN A 58 -14.42 -1.59 -3.59
N THR A 59 -13.80 -1.86 -2.44
CA THR A 59 -13.66 -0.89 -1.34
C THR A 59 -12.84 0.33 -1.77
N VAL A 60 -11.70 0.12 -2.45
CA VAL A 60 -10.87 1.23 -2.96
C VAL A 60 -11.60 1.99 -4.07
N SER A 61 -12.30 1.29 -4.97
CA SER A 61 -13.07 1.95 -6.02
C SER A 61 -14.15 2.87 -5.44
N GLN A 62 -14.85 2.42 -4.39
CA GLN A 62 -15.85 3.25 -3.71
C GLN A 62 -15.21 4.46 -3.02
N ALA A 63 -14.11 4.28 -2.30
CA ALA A 63 -13.38 5.38 -1.66
C ALA A 63 -12.87 6.39 -2.70
N TRP A 64 -12.41 5.90 -3.86
CA TRP A 64 -11.98 6.75 -4.97
C TRP A 64 -13.13 7.58 -5.56
N GLU A 65 -14.31 6.99 -5.75
CA GLU A 65 -15.48 7.73 -6.24
C GLU A 65 -15.83 8.92 -5.32
N TRP A 66 -15.67 8.80 -4.02
CA TRP A 66 -15.87 9.93 -3.09
C TRP A 66 -14.76 10.97 -3.17
N ALA A 67 -13.49 10.52 -3.33
CA ALA A 67 -12.34 11.39 -3.31
C ALA A 67 -12.12 12.18 -4.61
N ARG A 68 -12.45 11.59 -5.76
CA ARG A 68 -12.10 12.12 -7.09
C ARG A 68 -12.68 13.49 -7.39
N PHE A 69 -13.87 13.80 -6.87
CA PHE A 69 -14.54 15.10 -7.10
C PHE A 69 -13.71 16.26 -6.57
N ASP A 70 -13.21 16.14 -5.35
CA ASP A 70 -12.40 17.16 -4.69
C ASP A 70 -10.90 16.97 -4.95
N LYS A 71 -10.54 15.96 -5.76
CA LYS A 71 -9.14 15.55 -6.01
C LYS A 71 -8.38 15.23 -4.71
N PHE A 72 -9.08 14.69 -3.72
CA PHE A 72 -8.53 14.35 -2.42
C PHE A 72 -7.75 13.03 -2.49
N MET A 73 -6.46 13.12 -2.82
CA MET A 73 -5.59 11.98 -3.09
C MET A 73 -4.76 11.53 -1.89
N GLU A 74 -4.65 12.33 -0.84
CA GLU A 74 -3.76 12.11 0.29
C GLU A 74 -3.86 10.71 0.89
N PRO A 75 -5.05 10.13 1.19
CA PRO A 75 -5.13 8.79 1.77
C PRO A 75 -4.54 7.70 0.87
N PHE A 76 -4.72 7.84 -0.45
CA PHE A 76 -4.19 6.88 -1.43
C PHE A 76 -2.68 7.04 -1.62
N ILE A 77 -2.15 8.26 -1.46
CA ILE A 77 -0.71 8.55 -1.48
C ILE A 77 -0.04 7.96 -0.25
N GLU A 78 -0.57 8.23 0.94
CA GLU A 78 -0.03 7.77 2.21
C GLU A 78 -0.02 6.24 2.33
N TYR A 79 -1.09 5.59 1.89
CA TYR A 79 -1.26 4.14 2.00
C TYR A 79 -0.89 3.37 0.73
N HIS A 80 -0.33 4.02 -0.30
CA HIS A 80 -0.02 3.39 -1.58
C HIS A 80 0.71 2.04 -1.42
N GLY A 81 1.79 2.01 -0.66
CA GLY A 81 2.57 0.81 -0.43
C GLY A 81 1.82 -0.30 0.33
N LEU A 82 0.82 0.05 1.14
CA LEU A 82 0.00 -0.89 1.89
C LEU A 82 -1.24 -1.37 1.12
N LEU A 83 -1.63 -0.65 0.07
CA LEU A 83 -2.69 -1.02 -0.85
C LEU A 83 -2.24 -1.99 -1.96
N HIS A 84 -0.96 -2.33 -2.00
CA HIS A 84 -0.36 -3.43 -2.77
C HIS A 84 -0.89 -3.58 -4.20
N GLY A 85 -0.86 -2.52 -4.98
CA GLY A 85 -1.24 -2.54 -6.39
C GLY A 85 -2.73 -2.39 -6.69
N VAL A 86 -3.59 -2.32 -5.69
CA VAL A 86 -5.04 -2.11 -5.91
C VAL A 86 -5.32 -0.78 -6.60
N LEU A 87 -4.54 0.27 -6.30
CA LEU A 87 -4.68 1.57 -6.95
C LEU A 87 -4.37 1.51 -8.45
N GLU A 88 -3.39 0.70 -8.85
CA GLU A 88 -3.06 0.45 -10.24
C GLU A 88 -4.24 -0.21 -10.98
N VAL A 89 -4.90 -1.14 -10.34
CA VAL A 89 -6.08 -1.83 -10.91
C VAL A 89 -7.28 -0.88 -11.02
N CYS A 90 -7.56 -0.13 -9.95
CA CYS A 90 -8.74 0.71 -9.86
C CYS A 90 -8.66 1.97 -10.75
N ILE A 91 -7.48 2.63 -10.79
CA ILE A 91 -7.38 4.01 -11.30
C ILE A 91 -6.65 4.07 -12.64
N ARG A 92 -5.51 3.36 -12.81
CA ARG A 92 -4.62 3.54 -13.96
C ARG A 92 -5.30 3.41 -15.33
N LYS A 93 -6.20 2.41 -15.49
CA LYS A 93 -6.89 2.20 -16.77
C LYS A 93 -8.05 3.15 -17.00
N LYS A 94 -8.73 3.55 -15.93
CA LYS A 94 -9.93 4.40 -16.01
C LYS A 94 -9.59 5.88 -16.09
N GLU A 95 -8.61 6.32 -15.31
CA GLU A 95 -8.21 7.71 -15.15
C GLU A 95 -6.69 7.88 -15.15
N PRO A 96 -6.02 7.66 -16.31
CA PRO A 96 -4.56 7.65 -16.41
C PRO A 96 -3.90 8.97 -15.96
N GLU A 97 -4.54 10.11 -16.22
CA GLU A 97 -4.03 11.44 -15.80
C GLU A 97 -4.09 11.62 -14.28
N MET A 98 -5.15 11.14 -13.64
CA MET A 98 -5.28 11.18 -12.19
C MET A 98 -4.29 10.21 -11.53
N TYR A 99 -4.13 9.02 -12.12
CA TYR A 99 -3.14 8.05 -11.67
C TYR A 99 -1.71 8.62 -11.74
N LYS A 100 -1.36 9.35 -12.81
CA LYS A 100 -0.07 10.01 -12.93
C LYS A 100 0.17 11.00 -11.78
N LYS A 101 -0.82 11.86 -11.48
CA LYS A 101 -0.73 12.80 -10.36
C LYS A 101 -0.59 12.10 -9.01
N LEU A 102 -1.32 10.99 -8.82
CA LEU A 102 -1.20 10.16 -7.63
C LEU A 102 0.23 9.60 -7.49
N VAL A 103 0.80 9.07 -8.56
CA VAL A 103 2.20 8.57 -8.59
C VAL A 103 3.21 9.66 -8.24
N ASP A 104 3.05 10.84 -8.82
CA ASP A 104 3.92 12.00 -8.51
C ASP A 104 3.81 12.36 -7.02
N GLY A 105 2.60 12.33 -6.45
CA GLY A 105 2.35 12.52 -5.03
C GLY A 105 3.01 11.45 -4.14
N VAL A 106 2.90 10.18 -4.52
CA VAL A 106 3.56 9.06 -3.81
C VAL A 106 5.07 9.24 -3.77
N LEU A 107 5.68 9.63 -4.89
CA LEU A 107 7.13 9.87 -4.95
C LEU A 107 7.54 11.07 -4.07
N ALA A 108 6.75 12.14 -4.09
CA ALA A 108 7.01 13.33 -3.25
C ALA A 108 6.85 13.00 -1.76
N PHE A 109 5.78 12.29 -1.38
CA PHE A 109 5.52 11.87 0.00
C PHE A 109 6.64 10.97 0.53
N SER A 110 7.03 9.95 -0.24
CA SER A 110 8.09 9.01 0.13
C SER A 110 9.42 9.71 0.37
N ARG A 111 9.81 10.66 -0.49
CA ARG A 111 11.04 11.45 -0.31
C ARG A 111 10.98 12.32 0.93
N GLY A 112 9.83 12.93 1.21
CA GLY A 112 9.59 13.72 2.42
C GLY A 112 9.69 12.87 3.69
N TRP A 113 9.00 11.73 3.68
CA TRP A 113 8.99 10.77 4.79
C TRP A 113 10.39 10.26 5.13
N MET A 114 11.18 9.91 4.11
CA MET A 114 12.56 9.43 4.25
C MET A 114 13.48 10.47 4.88
N LYS A 115 13.37 11.73 4.49
CA LYS A 115 14.16 12.83 5.09
C LYS A 115 13.96 12.96 6.59
N ILE A 116 12.72 12.71 7.06
CA ILE A 116 12.36 12.86 8.48
C ILE A 116 12.74 11.61 9.27
N HIS A 117 12.44 10.41 8.76
CA HIS A 117 12.52 9.17 9.53
C HIS A 117 13.82 8.40 9.32
N ASN A 118 14.52 8.61 8.19
CA ASN A 118 15.77 7.92 7.86
C ASN A 118 16.83 8.85 7.24
N PRO A 119 17.27 9.91 7.95
CA PRO A 119 18.18 10.91 7.39
C PRO A 119 19.57 10.34 7.01
N LYS A 120 19.93 9.15 7.53
CA LYS A 120 21.20 8.47 7.22
C LYS A 120 21.17 7.61 5.96
N MET A 121 19.99 7.21 5.47
CA MET A 121 19.85 6.49 4.22
C MET A 121 19.85 7.48 3.05
N GLN A 122 20.90 7.45 2.24
CA GLN A 122 21.07 8.39 1.12
C GLN A 122 20.15 8.10 -0.09
N LYS A 123 19.51 6.92 -0.16
CA LYS A 123 18.61 6.54 -1.25
C LYS A 123 17.28 6.01 -0.70
N ALA A 124 16.18 6.59 -1.13
CA ALA A 124 14.85 6.04 -0.87
C ALA A 124 14.61 4.82 -1.78
N VAL A 125 13.84 3.84 -1.30
CA VAL A 125 13.40 2.70 -2.15
C VAL A 125 12.64 3.18 -3.37
N THR A 126 11.87 4.26 -3.23
CA THR A 126 11.18 4.94 -4.33
C THR A 126 12.11 5.63 -5.33
N ASP A 127 13.38 5.84 -5.00
CA ASP A 127 14.39 6.26 -5.96
C ASP A 127 14.96 5.07 -6.75
N LEU A 128 14.78 3.85 -6.22
CA LEU A 128 15.23 2.62 -6.86
C LEU A 128 14.10 1.92 -7.62
N LEU A 129 12.89 1.89 -7.04
CA LEU A 129 11.73 1.19 -7.60
C LEU A 129 10.66 2.19 -8.03
N SER A 130 10.09 1.99 -9.22
CA SER A 130 8.86 2.67 -9.61
C SER A 130 7.70 2.25 -8.70
N PRO A 131 6.59 3.02 -8.62
CA PRO A 131 5.43 2.64 -7.82
C PRO A 131 4.89 1.25 -8.14
N LEU A 132 4.86 0.85 -9.42
CA LEU A 132 4.44 -0.50 -9.82
C LEU A 132 5.42 -1.58 -9.35
N GLU A 133 6.72 -1.35 -9.51
CA GLU A 133 7.74 -2.27 -8.98
C GLU A 133 7.66 -2.39 -7.46
N PHE A 134 7.42 -1.27 -6.76
CA PHE A 134 7.23 -1.28 -5.32
C PHE A 134 5.98 -2.09 -4.92
N SER A 135 4.86 -1.91 -5.63
CA SER A 135 3.65 -2.70 -5.41
C SER A 135 3.90 -4.20 -5.61
N ILE A 136 4.61 -4.58 -6.68
CA ILE A 136 5.00 -5.97 -6.94
C ILE A 136 5.91 -6.50 -5.82
N ALA A 137 6.88 -5.71 -5.36
CA ALA A 137 7.76 -6.08 -4.26
C ALA A 137 6.98 -6.32 -2.96
N MET A 138 6.00 -5.45 -2.65
CA MET A 138 5.15 -5.59 -1.47
C MET A 138 4.28 -6.86 -1.52
N LEU A 139 3.69 -7.20 -2.67
CA LEU A 139 2.95 -8.45 -2.88
C LEU A 139 3.88 -9.67 -2.74
N ALA A 140 5.08 -9.60 -3.32
CA ALA A 140 6.09 -10.65 -3.20
C ALA A 140 6.53 -10.89 -1.74
N CYS A 141 6.65 -9.82 -0.93
CA CYS A 141 6.95 -9.91 0.51
C CYS A 141 5.89 -10.67 1.31
N ARG A 142 4.67 -10.73 0.80
CA ARG A 142 3.53 -11.43 1.40
C ARG A 142 3.33 -12.83 0.83
N ASP A 143 4.38 -13.37 0.27
CA ASP A 143 4.44 -14.73 -0.29
C ASP A 143 3.43 -14.97 -1.44
N TRP A 144 3.00 -13.90 -2.15
CA TRP A 144 2.19 -14.03 -3.35
C TRP A 144 3.04 -14.59 -4.49
N THR A 145 2.50 -15.56 -5.20
CA THR A 145 3.14 -16.13 -6.40
C THR A 145 3.11 -15.14 -7.56
N ASN A 146 3.97 -15.34 -8.56
CA ASN A 146 3.94 -14.50 -9.77
C ASN A 146 2.59 -14.62 -10.52
N GLN A 147 1.90 -15.76 -10.40
CA GLN A 147 0.57 -15.98 -10.96
C GLN A 147 -0.46 -15.09 -10.25
N GLU A 148 -0.53 -15.15 -8.92
CA GLU A 148 -1.44 -14.33 -8.12
C GLU A 148 -1.21 -12.82 -8.34
N ILE A 149 0.06 -12.39 -8.42
CA ILE A 149 0.42 -10.99 -8.71
C ILE A 149 -0.03 -10.60 -10.12
N ALA A 150 0.16 -11.48 -11.09
CA ALA A 150 -0.23 -11.23 -12.49
C ALA A 150 -1.75 -11.08 -12.62
N GLU A 151 -2.51 -11.97 -12.02
CA GLU A 151 -3.98 -11.92 -11.96
C GLU A 151 -4.46 -10.64 -11.29
N HIS A 152 -3.91 -10.33 -10.10
CA HIS A 152 -4.27 -9.14 -9.34
C HIS A 152 -4.02 -7.83 -10.10
N LEU A 153 -2.87 -7.70 -10.75
CA LEU A 153 -2.48 -6.48 -11.47
C LEU A 153 -2.98 -6.42 -12.92
N GLY A 154 -3.62 -7.49 -13.41
CA GLY A 154 -4.03 -7.62 -14.81
C GLY A 154 -2.83 -7.62 -15.77
N LEU A 155 -1.74 -8.27 -15.38
CA LEU A 155 -0.51 -8.43 -16.14
C LEU A 155 -0.31 -9.87 -16.59
N SER A 156 0.60 -10.11 -17.54
CA SER A 156 1.04 -11.48 -17.82
C SER A 156 2.02 -11.98 -16.76
N VAL A 157 2.05 -13.28 -16.52
CA VAL A 157 3.01 -13.91 -15.57
C VAL A 157 4.46 -13.62 -16.00
N ASN A 158 4.72 -13.61 -17.30
CA ASN A 158 6.07 -13.27 -17.81
C ASN A 158 6.44 -11.83 -17.54
N THR A 159 5.48 -10.91 -17.63
CA THR A 159 5.68 -9.49 -17.28
C THR A 159 6.05 -9.36 -15.79
N VAL A 160 5.32 -10.07 -14.90
CA VAL A 160 5.63 -10.06 -13.46
C VAL A 160 7.00 -10.65 -13.18
N LYS A 161 7.37 -11.78 -13.82
CA LYS A 161 8.72 -12.36 -13.71
C LYS A 161 9.81 -11.36 -14.09
N HIS A 162 9.58 -10.61 -15.18
CA HIS A 162 10.53 -9.57 -15.63
C HIS A 162 10.66 -8.46 -14.59
N TYR A 163 9.54 -7.97 -14.04
CA TYR A 163 9.58 -6.98 -12.96
C TYR A 163 10.29 -7.51 -11.72
N VAL A 164 10.01 -8.72 -11.28
CA VAL A 164 10.68 -9.33 -10.11
C VAL A 164 12.19 -9.41 -10.33
N SER A 165 12.65 -9.84 -11.52
CA SER A 165 14.08 -9.85 -11.85
C SER A 165 14.70 -8.45 -11.80
N GLY A 166 14.04 -7.44 -12.38
CA GLY A 166 14.50 -6.06 -12.33
C GLY A 166 14.53 -5.48 -10.91
N ILE A 167 13.56 -5.85 -10.05
CA ILE A 167 13.53 -5.48 -8.63
C ILE A 167 14.74 -6.07 -7.91
N LEU A 168 15.04 -7.35 -8.10
CA LEU A 168 16.20 -8.00 -7.47
C LEU A 168 17.51 -7.32 -7.87
N GLU A 169 17.67 -6.99 -9.15
CA GLU A 169 18.83 -6.27 -9.66
C GLU A 169 18.96 -4.87 -9.04
N LYS A 170 17.88 -4.08 -9.04
CA LYS A 170 17.85 -2.72 -8.47
C LYS A 170 18.13 -2.68 -6.98
N LEU A 171 17.65 -3.69 -6.24
CA LEU A 171 17.88 -3.83 -4.80
C LEU A 171 19.21 -4.52 -4.48
N GLN A 172 19.93 -5.00 -5.49
CA GLN A 172 21.20 -5.75 -5.35
C GLN A 172 21.06 -7.00 -4.45
N ILE A 173 19.95 -7.72 -4.62
CA ILE A 173 19.67 -8.97 -3.91
C ILE A 173 19.54 -10.14 -4.90
N ASP A 174 19.92 -11.33 -4.46
CA ASP A 174 20.05 -12.53 -5.31
C ASP A 174 18.79 -13.43 -5.28
N LYS A 175 17.92 -13.26 -4.27
CA LYS A 175 16.76 -14.13 -4.06
C LYS A 175 15.52 -13.33 -3.70
N ARG A 176 14.36 -13.84 -4.14
CA ARG A 176 13.05 -13.27 -3.86
C ARG A 176 12.77 -13.13 -2.36
N ASP A 177 13.15 -14.12 -1.55
CA ASP A 177 12.91 -14.12 -0.11
C ASP A 177 13.58 -12.94 0.60
N LYS A 178 14.69 -12.44 0.04
CA LYS A 178 15.38 -11.26 0.55
C LYS A 178 14.64 -9.94 0.33
N ILE A 179 13.66 -9.91 -0.57
CA ILE A 179 12.78 -8.73 -0.72
C ILE A 179 12.06 -8.46 0.61
N LYS A 180 11.60 -9.51 1.30
CA LYS A 180 10.94 -9.41 2.61
C LYS A 180 11.85 -8.80 3.67
N GLU A 181 13.10 -9.24 3.74
CA GLU A 181 14.09 -8.70 4.67
C GLU A 181 14.38 -7.22 4.37
N PHE A 182 14.54 -6.89 3.11
CA PHE A 182 14.81 -5.53 2.64
C PHE A 182 13.64 -4.59 2.97
N VAL A 183 12.39 -4.98 2.68
CA VAL A 183 11.20 -4.20 2.95
C VAL A 183 10.96 -4.05 4.46
N ASN A 184 11.17 -5.10 5.25
CA ASN A 184 11.01 -5.06 6.70
C ASN A 184 12.01 -4.10 7.36
N GLN A 185 13.25 -4.00 6.85
CA GLN A 185 14.24 -3.03 7.32
C GLN A 185 13.80 -1.57 7.09
N LEU A 186 12.94 -1.33 6.11
CA LEU A 186 12.41 0.00 5.80
C LEU A 186 11.22 0.40 6.69
N HIS A 187 10.50 -0.57 7.25
CA HIS A 187 9.23 -0.35 7.97
C HIS A 187 9.34 -0.42 9.50
N ILE A 188 10.46 -0.84 10.06
CA ILE A 188 10.60 -0.99 11.50
C ILE A 188 11.60 0.05 12.02
N PRO A 189 11.17 1.07 12.80
CA PRO A 189 12.06 1.70 13.74
C PRO A 189 12.51 0.61 14.72
N GLN A 190 13.76 0.19 14.63
CA GLN A 190 14.33 -0.72 15.59
C GLN A 190 14.13 -0.13 16.99
N LYS A 191 13.32 -0.80 17.81
CA LYS A 191 13.34 -0.57 19.26
C LYS A 191 14.78 -0.75 19.69
N GLN A 192 15.46 0.36 19.99
CA GLN A 192 16.70 0.31 20.72
C GLN A 192 16.39 -0.44 22.00
N SER A 193 16.91 -1.65 22.13
CA SER A 193 16.97 -2.35 23.41
C SER A 193 17.93 -1.57 24.29
N THR A 194 17.39 -0.67 25.09
CA THR A 194 18.06 -0.15 26.28
C THR A 194 18.24 -1.35 27.20
N ARG A 195 19.33 -2.08 27.03
CA ARG A 195 19.91 -2.87 28.11
C ARG A 195 20.52 -1.86 29.07
N SER A 196 19.78 -1.60 30.14
CA SER A 196 20.32 -0.97 31.35
C SER A 196 21.35 -1.92 31.95
N ALA A 197 22.54 -1.41 32.18
CA ALA A 197 23.50 -1.99 33.08
C ALA A 197 23.01 -1.83 34.52
#